data_2493574adf73f97d4815291ba3bb5456
#
_entry.id   2493574adf73f97d4815291ba3bb5456
#
_cell.length_a   1.000
_cell.length_b   1.000
_cell.length_c   1.000
_cell.angle_alpha   90.00
_cell.angle_beta   90.00
_cell.angle_gamma   90.00
#
_symmetry.space_group_name_H-M   'P 1'
#
loop_
_entity.id
_entity.type
_entity.pdbx_description
1 polymer ?
#
loop_
_entity_poly.entity_id
_entity_poly.type
_entity_poly.pdbx_seq_one_letter_code
_entity_poly.pdbx_strand_id
1 'polypeptide(L)'
;MFKKLLLFCFLTILTQPGFSQKQKVWLDTDSGNEMDDLYAIVRLIKEPSVDLIGMSSAHFNYADILVMEKYNGYITKGLITVDESQRVNEEILKAMNRMDLPHPKGANRQMGQPQGINNARNSPAAQAIILAVKNLRDGERLDVITIGPLTNITSALIFAPEIKSRIRVYSLGARYNPDTKVWNKSEFNIRNDLNSFDGALNLDSLDLTVMPLEAAYPLKFQREDTYSKLNENIEIEKILEERWKVHNPQDQTRVMWDLALIEAYLKPDLATIQVVTTPPENKQRLIKVYTKIDESRLAEDFWQVLKK
;
A
#
# COMPACT_ATOMS: atom_id res chain seq x y z
N MET A 1 66.30 35.18 -23.51
CA MET A 1 65.84 33.84 -23.04
C MET A 1 64.70 34.05 -22.06
N PHE A 2 63.43 34.01 -22.56
CA PHE A 2 62.25 34.16 -21.71
C PHE A 2 61.68 32.74 -21.39
N LYS A 3 61.72 32.32 -20.12
CA LYS A 3 61.05 31.10 -19.67
C LYS A 3 59.56 31.39 -19.47
N LYS A 4 58.69 30.75 -20.26
CA LYS A 4 57.26 30.75 -20.07
C LYS A 4 56.91 29.75 -18.95
N LEU A 5 56.39 30.28 -17.83
CA LEU A 5 55.84 29.51 -16.75
C LEU A 5 54.38 29.12 -17.08
N LEU A 6 54.12 27.84 -17.37
CA LEU A 6 52.77 27.33 -17.54
C LEU A 6 52.15 27.05 -16.15
N LEU A 7 51.14 27.83 -15.81
CA LEU A 7 50.34 27.64 -14.59
C LEU A 7 49.25 26.62 -14.90
N PHE A 8 49.38 25.40 -14.38
CA PHE A 8 48.33 24.37 -14.45
C PHE A 8 47.31 24.61 -13.33
N CYS A 9 46.15 25.18 -13.66
CA CYS A 9 45.00 25.22 -12.75
C CYS A 9 44.38 23.85 -12.67
N PHE A 10 44.61 23.13 -11.57
CA PHE A 10 43.83 21.94 -11.24
C PHE A 10 42.42 22.36 -10.78
N LEU A 11 41.44 22.19 -11.65
CA LEU A 11 40.04 22.34 -11.31
C LEU A 11 39.58 21.08 -10.51
N THR A 12 39.63 21.14 -9.20
CA THR A 12 39.04 20.09 -8.34
C THR A 12 37.52 20.19 -8.43
N ILE A 13 36.92 19.31 -9.22
CA ILE A 13 35.47 19.11 -9.20
C ILE A 13 35.14 18.45 -7.86
N LEU A 14 34.67 19.24 -6.90
CA LEU A 14 34.04 18.76 -5.69
C LEU A 14 32.72 18.10 -6.09
N THR A 15 32.74 16.80 -6.31
CA THR A 15 31.51 16.00 -6.38
C THR A 15 30.87 16.03 -4.99
N GLN A 16 29.91 16.90 -4.78
CA GLN A 16 29.05 16.81 -3.61
C GLN A 16 28.38 15.45 -3.65
N PRO A 17 28.36 14.67 -2.56
CA PRO A 17 27.56 13.47 -2.48
C PRO A 17 26.11 13.90 -2.72
N GLY A 18 25.57 13.56 -3.88
CA GLY A 18 24.17 13.81 -4.18
C GLY A 18 23.35 13.10 -3.12
N PHE A 19 22.66 13.83 -2.26
CA PHE A 19 21.60 13.26 -1.42
C PHE A 19 20.62 12.60 -2.37
N SER A 20 20.64 11.26 -2.44
CA SER A 20 19.64 10.52 -3.21
C SER A 20 18.28 10.95 -2.66
N GLN A 21 17.49 11.59 -3.51
CA GLN A 21 16.17 12.05 -3.12
C GLN A 21 15.32 10.83 -2.75
N LYS A 22 14.69 10.87 -1.57
CA LYS A 22 13.81 9.80 -1.12
C LYS A 22 12.64 9.64 -2.08
N GLN A 23 12.26 8.38 -2.35
CA GLN A 23 11.10 8.07 -3.16
C GLN A 23 9.82 8.56 -2.43
N LYS A 24 8.98 9.33 -3.13
CA LYS A 24 7.69 9.79 -2.60
C LYS A 24 6.67 8.66 -2.65
N VAL A 25 6.01 8.44 -1.52
CA VAL A 25 5.04 7.36 -1.33
C VAL A 25 3.71 7.93 -0.85
N TRP A 26 2.62 7.37 -1.36
CA TRP A 26 1.26 7.54 -0.86
C TRP A 26 0.71 6.17 -0.47
N LEU A 27 0.11 6.06 0.71
CA LEU A 27 -0.56 4.85 1.17
C LEU A 27 -2.07 5.02 1.08
N ASP A 28 -2.78 4.01 0.53
CA ASP A 28 -4.24 3.93 0.55
C ASP A 28 -4.64 2.63 1.27
N THR A 29 -5.44 2.72 2.35
CA THR A 29 -5.64 1.62 3.31
C THR A 29 -7.08 1.54 3.79
N ASP A 30 -7.63 0.34 3.92
CA ASP A 30 -8.93 0.07 4.53
C ASP A 30 -8.80 -0.43 5.98
N SER A 31 -7.91 0.19 6.75
CA SER A 31 -7.46 -0.12 8.11
C SER A 31 -8.57 -0.38 9.15
N GLY A 32 -9.80 0.02 8.85
CA GLY A 32 -10.98 -0.32 9.66
C GLY A 32 -11.35 -1.81 9.59
N ASN A 33 -10.85 -2.55 8.61
CA ASN A 33 -11.20 -3.93 8.33
C ASN A 33 -10.42 -4.92 9.22
N GLU A 34 -9.15 -5.13 8.92
CA GLU A 34 -8.33 -6.14 9.60
C GLU A 34 -7.22 -5.50 10.45
N MET A 35 -6.40 -6.32 11.08
CA MET A 35 -5.39 -5.85 12.00
C MET A 35 -4.04 -5.57 11.34
N ASP A 36 -3.73 -6.24 10.24
CA ASP A 36 -2.42 -6.19 9.59
C ASP A 36 -2.17 -4.90 8.82
N ASP A 37 -3.23 -4.19 8.39
CA ASP A 37 -3.13 -2.78 7.95
C ASP A 37 -2.34 -1.92 8.94
N LEU A 38 -2.62 -2.07 10.24
CA LEU A 38 -1.99 -1.24 11.26
C LEU A 38 -0.47 -1.46 11.32
N TYR A 39 -0.04 -2.71 11.22
CA TYR A 39 1.38 -3.08 11.17
C TYR A 39 2.05 -2.52 9.91
N ALA A 40 1.37 -2.60 8.78
CA ALA A 40 1.82 -2.04 7.50
C ALA A 40 1.98 -0.51 7.56
N ILE A 41 1.00 0.20 8.10
CA ILE A 41 1.02 1.67 8.29
C ILE A 41 2.20 2.07 9.17
N VAL A 42 2.33 1.43 10.33
CA VAL A 42 3.40 1.72 11.30
C VAL A 42 4.78 1.49 10.67
N ARG A 43 4.93 0.37 9.96
CA ARG A 43 6.18 0.05 9.25
C ARG A 43 6.57 1.13 8.26
N LEU A 44 5.61 1.58 7.46
CA LEU A 44 5.87 2.58 6.42
C LEU A 44 6.16 3.96 7.02
N ILE A 45 5.46 4.38 8.08
CA ILE A 45 5.71 5.65 8.78
C ILE A 45 7.12 5.67 9.41
N LYS A 46 7.58 4.54 9.94
CA LYS A 46 8.92 4.42 10.55
C LYS A 46 10.06 4.26 9.53
N GLU A 47 9.79 4.13 8.24
CA GLU A 47 10.81 3.90 7.21
C GLU A 47 11.51 5.20 6.80
N PRO A 48 12.81 5.36 7.12
CA PRO A 48 13.52 6.59 6.81
C PRO A 48 13.96 6.71 5.34
N SER A 49 13.93 5.62 4.56
CA SER A 49 14.41 5.60 3.17
C SER A 49 13.41 6.15 2.17
N VAL A 50 12.14 6.29 2.54
CA VAL A 50 11.07 6.86 1.72
C VAL A 50 10.54 8.17 2.30
N ASP A 51 9.83 8.92 1.48
CA ASP A 51 9.10 10.13 1.86
C ASP A 51 7.59 9.84 1.75
N LEU A 52 6.98 9.41 2.86
CA LEU A 52 5.53 9.22 2.94
C LEU A 52 4.86 10.60 2.94
N ILE A 53 4.24 10.96 1.82
CA ILE A 53 3.66 12.30 1.60
C ILE A 53 2.14 12.37 1.80
N GLY A 54 1.49 11.23 2.01
CA GLY A 54 0.06 11.16 2.29
C GLY A 54 -0.41 9.75 2.55
N MET A 55 -1.54 9.65 3.25
CA MET A 55 -2.25 8.41 3.53
C MET A 55 -3.74 8.65 3.40
N SER A 56 -4.46 7.80 2.66
CA SER A 56 -5.90 7.92 2.50
C SER A 56 -6.64 6.70 3.01
N SER A 57 -7.88 6.91 3.45
CA SER A 57 -8.76 5.81 3.84
C SER A 57 -9.47 5.22 2.63
N ALA A 58 -9.63 3.91 2.63
CA ALA A 58 -10.45 3.17 1.66
C ALA A 58 -11.64 2.52 2.35
N HIS A 59 -12.70 2.22 1.59
CA HIS A 59 -13.87 1.50 2.08
C HIS A 59 -13.62 -0.02 2.05
N PHE A 60 -14.39 -0.76 2.87
CA PHE A 60 -14.47 -2.22 2.83
C PHE A 60 -15.93 -2.68 2.83
N ASN A 61 -16.66 -2.27 1.80
CA ASN A 61 -18.12 -2.44 1.70
C ASN A 61 -18.55 -3.80 1.14
N TYR A 62 -17.68 -4.80 1.16
CA TYR A 62 -18.06 -6.11 0.67
C TYR A 62 -19.23 -6.65 1.49
N ALA A 63 -20.38 -6.84 0.83
CA ALA A 63 -21.66 -7.09 1.49
C ALA A 63 -21.65 -8.31 2.40
N ASP A 64 -20.97 -9.39 2.01
CA ASP A 64 -20.92 -10.61 2.80
C ASP A 64 -20.21 -10.40 4.16
N ILE A 65 -19.21 -9.52 4.20
CA ILE A 65 -18.49 -9.20 5.42
C ILE A 65 -19.26 -8.25 6.30
N LEU A 66 -19.95 -7.28 5.72
CA LEU A 66 -20.79 -6.35 6.48
C LEU A 66 -21.96 -7.03 7.20
N VAL A 67 -22.40 -8.19 6.73
CA VAL A 67 -23.49 -8.96 7.36
C VAL A 67 -23.01 -10.14 8.19
N MET A 68 -21.71 -10.44 8.16
CA MET A 68 -21.11 -11.58 8.84
C MET A 68 -20.19 -11.12 9.98
N GLU A 69 -20.76 -10.72 11.10
CA GLU A 69 -20.04 -10.25 12.28
C GLU A 69 -18.90 -11.18 12.72
N LYS A 70 -19.03 -12.48 12.46
CA LYS A 70 -18.00 -13.48 12.76
C LYS A 70 -16.64 -13.24 12.10
N TYR A 71 -16.59 -12.49 11.00
CA TYR A 71 -15.34 -12.20 10.32
C TYR A 71 -14.58 -11.01 10.94
N ASN A 72 -15.32 -10.11 11.56
CA ASN A 72 -14.75 -8.87 12.10
C ASN A 72 -14.66 -8.86 13.64
N GLY A 73 -15.31 -9.81 14.29
CA GLY A 73 -15.36 -9.87 15.76
C GLY A 73 -16.10 -8.70 16.42
N TYR A 74 -16.75 -7.83 15.64
CA TYR A 74 -17.53 -6.68 16.11
C TYR A 74 -18.75 -6.44 15.22
N ILE A 75 -19.70 -5.63 15.71
CA ILE A 75 -20.94 -5.33 15.00
C ILE A 75 -20.67 -4.40 13.84
N THR A 76 -21.00 -4.84 12.61
CA THR A 76 -20.80 -4.07 11.37
C THR A 76 -22.07 -3.39 10.86
N LYS A 77 -23.24 -3.69 11.45
CA LYS A 77 -24.52 -3.12 11.03
C LYS A 77 -24.54 -1.59 11.19
N GLY A 78 -24.75 -0.90 10.09
CA GLY A 78 -24.78 0.57 10.06
C GLY A 78 -23.41 1.24 10.04
N LEU A 79 -22.33 0.46 9.97
CA LEU A 79 -20.98 0.98 9.86
C LEU A 79 -20.76 1.65 8.48
N ILE A 80 -20.24 2.86 8.49
CA ILE A 80 -19.72 3.51 7.29
C ILE A 80 -18.23 3.17 7.21
N THR A 81 -17.88 2.19 6.42
CA THR A 81 -16.57 1.54 6.45
C THR A 81 -15.40 2.49 6.18
N VAL A 82 -15.55 3.44 5.27
CA VAL A 82 -14.51 4.45 5.02
C VAL A 82 -14.32 5.39 6.20
N ASP A 83 -15.37 5.65 6.99
CA ASP A 83 -15.26 6.49 8.20
C ASP A 83 -14.53 5.73 9.31
N GLU A 84 -14.73 4.42 9.38
CA GLU A 84 -13.97 3.57 10.32
C GLU A 84 -12.49 3.49 9.91
N SER A 85 -12.18 3.30 8.63
CA SER A 85 -10.79 3.36 8.16
C SER A 85 -10.15 4.73 8.42
N GLN A 86 -10.92 5.82 8.23
CA GLN A 86 -10.44 7.16 8.54
C GLN A 86 -10.14 7.34 10.02
N ARG A 87 -11.04 6.88 10.89
CA ARG A 87 -10.87 6.94 12.35
C ARG A 87 -9.62 6.18 12.80
N VAL A 88 -9.40 4.97 12.29
CA VAL A 88 -8.22 4.15 12.62
C VAL A 88 -6.94 4.80 12.10
N ASN A 89 -6.95 5.34 10.88
CA ASN A 89 -5.82 6.08 10.34
C ASN A 89 -5.42 7.26 11.23
N GLU A 90 -6.40 8.05 11.67
CA GLU A 90 -6.17 9.20 12.56
C GLU A 90 -5.66 8.77 13.94
N GLU A 91 -6.14 7.66 14.47
CA GLU A 91 -5.67 7.07 15.72
C GLU A 91 -4.17 6.71 15.64
N ILE A 92 -3.77 6.02 14.57
CA ILE A 92 -2.35 5.67 14.33
C ILE A 92 -1.50 6.92 14.14
N LEU A 93 -1.93 7.85 13.29
CA LEU A 93 -1.19 9.10 13.04
C LEU A 93 -1.00 9.91 14.32
N LYS A 94 -2.02 9.96 15.17
CA LYS A 94 -1.92 10.62 16.47
C LYS A 94 -0.93 9.93 17.39
N ALA A 95 -1.02 8.60 17.52
CA ALA A 95 -0.11 7.82 18.37
C ALA A 95 1.36 7.93 17.90
N MET A 96 1.57 8.15 16.60
CA MET A 96 2.90 8.31 16.00
C MET A 96 3.35 9.77 15.84
N ASN A 97 2.58 10.75 16.33
CA ASN A 97 2.83 12.19 16.17
C ASN A 97 3.00 12.62 14.70
N ARG A 98 2.17 12.04 13.79
CA ARG A 98 2.20 12.28 12.34
C ARG A 98 0.87 12.84 11.81
N MET A 99 0.12 13.57 12.62
CA MET A 99 -1.08 14.32 12.17
C MET A 99 -0.78 15.43 11.15
N ASP A 100 0.49 15.75 10.95
CA ASP A 100 0.97 16.62 9.87
C ASP A 100 0.82 16.00 8.49
N LEU A 101 0.79 14.66 8.41
CA LEU A 101 0.66 13.94 7.15
C LEU A 101 -0.75 14.17 6.56
N PRO A 102 -0.87 14.60 5.29
CA PRO A 102 -2.16 14.64 4.60
C PRO A 102 -2.86 13.27 4.64
N HIS A 103 -4.10 13.24 5.19
CA HIS A 103 -4.86 12.00 5.35
C HIS A 103 -6.33 12.14 4.92
N PRO A 104 -6.58 12.45 3.63
CA PRO A 104 -7.92 12.68 3.12
C PRO A 104 -8.76 11.41 3.10
N LYS A 105 -10.06 11.59 3.41
CA LYS A 105 -11.04 10.51 3.35
C LYS A 105 -11.29 10.06 1.91
N GLY A 106 -11.35 8.75 1.70
CA GLY A 106 -11.62 8.13 0.42
C GLY A 106 -13.08 8.06 0.03
N ALA A 107 -13.33 7.34 -1.05
CA ALA A 107 -14.68 7.04 -1.51
C ALA A 107 -15.42 6.14 -0.51
N ASN A 108 -16.72 6.40 -0.35
CA ASN A 108 -17.56 5.61 0.57
C ASN A 108 -18.18 4.36 -0.07
N ARG A 109 -17.85 4.07 -1.33
CA ARG A 109 -18.37 2.93 -2.10
C ARG A 109 -17.56 2.68 -3.36
N GLN A 110 -17.70 1.49 -3.89
CA GLN A 110 -17.07 1.01 -5.13
C GLN A 110 -17.41 1.88 -6.35
N MET A 111 -16.62 1.76 -7.41
CA MET A 111 -16.82 2.38 -8.71
C MET A 111 -17.92 1.66 -9.49
N GLY A 112 -19.12 2.13 -9.44
CA GLY A 112 -20.23 1.77 -10.32
C GLY A 112 -20.50 0.29 -10.55
N GLN A 113 -21.24 -0.01 -11.62
CA GLN A 113 -21.70 -1.35 -11.93
C GLN A 113 -20.71 -2.16 -12.79
N PRO A 114 -20.73 -3.51 -12.71
CA PRO A 114 -19.76 -4.41 -13.35
C PRO A 114 -19.67 -4.30 -14.88
N GLN A 115 -20.61 -3.66 -15.54
CA GLN A 115 -20.72 -3.65 -17.00
C GLN A 115 -19.99 -2.47 -17.67
N GLY A 116 -18.85 -2.08 -17.11
CA GLY A 116 -17.86 -1.36 -17.88
C GLY A 116 -18.01 0.14 -17.98
N ILE A 117 -18.92 0.76 -17.25
CA ILE A 117 -18.94 2.21 -17.15
C ILE A 117 -18.32 2.62 -15.81
N ASN A 118 -17.19 3.21 -15.92
CA ASN A 118 -16.39 3.74 -14.85
C ASN A 118 -17.10 4.92 -14.17
N ASN A 119 -17.92 4.65 -13.19
CA ASN A 119 -18.37 5.68 -12.26
C ASN A 119 -17.25 6.00 -11.27
N ALA A 120 -16.22 6.64 -11.76
CA ALA A 120 -15.14 7.12 -10.90
C ALA A 120 -15.69 7.92 -9.73
N ARG A 121 -15.13 7.72 -8.54
CA ARG A 121 -15.58 8.37 -7.31
C ARG A 121 -14.77 9.62 -7.05
N ASN A 122 -15.41 10.76 -7.11
CA ASN A 122 -14.78 12.03 -6.77
C ASN A 122 -14.67 12.18 -5.25
N SER A 123 -13.70 11.45 -4.67
CA SER A 123 -13.40 11.53 -3.24
C SER A 123 -12.29 12.55 -2.95
N PRO A 124 -12.22 13.08 -1.71
CA PRO A 124 -11.08 13.88 -1.27
C PRO A 124 -9.74 13.17 -1.49
N ALA A 125 -9.67 11.84 -1.27
CA ALA A 125 -8.46 11.05 -1.51
C ALA A 125 -8.06 11.02 -2.99
N ALA A 126 -8.99 10.77 -3.92
CA ALA A 126 -8.70 10.77 -5.34
C ALA A 126 -8.16 12.14 -5.81
N GLN A 127 -8.76 13.24 -5.34
CA GLN A 127 -8.31 14.60 -5.65
C GLN A 127 -6.93 14.90 -5.05
N ALA A 128 -6.67 14.45 -3.82
CA ALA A 128 -5.38 14.65 -3.17
C ALA A 128 -4.25 13.87 -3.88
N ILE A 129 -4.50 12.64 -4.32
CA ILE A 129 -3.55 11.86 -5.14
C ILE A 129 -3.23 12.60 -6.45
N ILE A 130 -4.25 13.12 -7.15
CA ILE A 130 -4.06 13.92 -8.36
C ILE A 130 -3.16 15.13 -8.07
N LEU A 131 -3.47 15.86 -7.02
CA LEU A 131 -2.71 17.05 -6.63
C LEU A 131 -1.27 16.69 -6.22
N ALA A 132 -1.07 15.61 -5.47
CA ALA A 132 0.24 15.12 -5.09
C ALA A 132 1.12 14.84 -6.31
N VAL A 133 0.57 14.18 -7.35
CA VAL A 133 1.31 13.90 -8.58
C VAL A 133 1.58 15.17 -9.38
N LYS A 134 0.61 16.10 -9.47
CA LYS A 134 0.80 17.38 -10.19
C LYS A 134 1.88 18.26 -9.55
N ASN A 135 2.05 18.16 -8.24
CA ASN A 135 3.06 18.92 -7.48
C ASN A 135 4.46 18.27 -7.48
N LEU A 136 4.63 17.12 -8.11
CA LEU A 136 5.95 16.50 -8.25
C LEU A 136 6.85 17.36 -9.16
N ARG A 137 8.14 17.40 -8.85
CA ARG A 137 9.14 18.01 -9.73
C ARG A 137 9.30 17.18 -11.03
N ASP A 138 9.88 17.79 -12.02
CA ASP A 138 10.17 17.08 -13.29
C ASP A 138 11.06 15.87 -13.02
N GLY A 139 10.70 14.74 -13.64
CA GLY A 139 11.38 13.47 -13.47
C GLY A 139 10.99 12.68 -12.21
N GLU A 140 10.28 13.27 -11.25
CA GLU A 140 9.78 12.53 -10.08
C GLU A 140 8.55 11.70 -10.44
N ARG A 141 8.39 10.58 -9.71
CA ARG A 141 7.20 9.73 -9.76
C ARG A 141 6.69 9.49 -8.34
N LEU A 142 5.38 9.35 -8.19
CA LEU A 142 4.74 8.94 -6.96
C LEU A 142 4.53 7.42 -6.97
N ASP A 143 4.98 6.76 -5.91
CA ASP A 143 4.59 5.38 -5.64
C ASP A 143 3.33 5.39 -4.78
N VAL A 144 2.26 4.81 -5.30
CA VAL A 144 1.02 4.62 -4.55
C VAL A 144 0.92 3.15 -4.17
N ILE A 145 0.93 2.91 -2.87
CA ILE A 145 0.73 1.57 -2.32
C ILE A 145 -0.70 1.49 -1.83
N THR A 146 -1.45 0.51 -2.30
CA THR A 146 -2.82 0.27 -1.84
C THR A 146 -2.91 -1.12 -1.22
N ILE A 147 -3.36 -1.13 0.02
CA ILE A 147 -3.62 -2.33 0.82
C ILE A 147 -5.13 -2.54 1.05
N GLY A 148 -5.94 -1.70 0.42
CA GLY A 148 -7.39 -1.81 0.26
C GLY A 148 -7.82 -1.85 -1.21
N PRO A 149 -9.12 -1.68 -1.51
CA PRO A 149 -9.62 -1.63 -2.89
C PRO A 149 -9.07 -0.42 -3.65
N LEU A 150 -8.82 -0.59 -4.94
CA LEU A 150 -8.23 0.42 -5.84
C LEU A 150 -9.16 1.60 -6.19
N THR A 151 -10.28 1.77 -5.52
CA THR A 151 -11.32 2.77 -5.83
C THR A 151 -10.76 4.18 -5.97
N ASN A 152 -9.97 4.64 -4.97
CA ASN A 152 -9.43 6.01 -4.95
C ASN A 152 -8.41 6.21 -6.08
N ILE A 153 -7.53 5.24 -6.28
CA ILE A 153 -6.43 5.30 -7.25
C ILE A 153 -6.97 5.25 -8.68
N THR A 154 -7.82 4.28 -8.99
CA THR A 154 -8.40 4.15 -10.33
C THR A 154 -9.29 5.34 -10.67
N SER A 155 -10.03 5.86 -9.68
CA SER A 155 -10.80 7.10 -9.86
C SER A 155 -9.90 8.29 -10.18
N ALA A 156 -8.79 8.47 -9.47
CA ALA A 156 -7.82 9.52 -9.74
C ALA A 156 -7.27 9.43 -11.18
N LEU A 157 -6.93 8.23 -11.63
CA LEU A 157 -6.43 7.96 -12.98
C LEU A 157 -7.46 8.19 -14.08
N ILE A 158 -8.75 8.05 -13.77
CA ILE A 158 -9.84 8.36 -14.72
C ILE A 158 -10.09 9.87 -14.78
N PHE A 159 -10.08 10.57 -13.65
CA PHE A 159 -10.28 12.02 -13.62
C PHE A 159 -9.10 12.81 -14.19
N ALA A 160 -7.88 12.27 -14.06
CA ALA A 160 -6.67 12.92 -14.51
C ALA A 160 -5.74 11.89 -15.22
N PRO A 161 -6.09 11.45 -16.44
CA PRO A 161 -5.33 10.42 -17.13
C PRO A 161 -3.87 10.83 -17.42
N GLU A 162 -3.57 12.11 -17.45
CA GLU A 162 -2.23 12.65 -17.63
C GLU A 162 -1.25 12.27 -16.50
N ILE A 163 -1.74 12.01 -15.27
CA ILE A 163 -0.87 11.64 -14.15
C ILE A 163 -0.31 10.21 -14.28
N LYS A 164 -0.88 9.39 -15.13
CA LYS A 164 -0.55 7.96 -15.26
C LYS A 164 0.93 7.68 -15.49
N SER A 165 1.60 8.50 -16.28
CA SER A 165 3.03 8.36 -16.57
C SER A 165 3.94 8.69 -15.37
N ARG A 166 3.40 9.38 -14.37
CA ARG A 166 4.13 9.85 -13.18
C ARG A 166 3.73 9.10 -11.90
N ILE A 167 2.96 8.02 -12.03
CA ILE A 167 2.53 7.19 -10.90
C ILE A 167 3.00 5.75 -11.11
N ARG A 168 3.37 5.06 -10.04
CA ARG A 168 3.53 3.61 -9.97
C ARG A 168 2.57 3.10 -8.91
N VAL A 169 1.87 2.03 -9.21
CA VAL A 169 0.87 1.47 -8.28
C VAL A 169 1.35 0.10 -7.82
N TYR A 170 1.35 -0.10 -6.50
CA TYR A 170 1.60 -1.37 -5.84
C TYR A 170 0.31 -1.75 -5.11
N SER A 171 -0.27 -2.90 -5.46
CA SER A 171 -1.58 -3.30 -4.93
C SER A 171 -1.52 -4.68 -4.31
N LEU A 172 -2.00 -4.80 -3.08
CA LEU A 172 -2.34 -6.10 -2.51
C LEU A 172 -3.70 -6.53 -3.06
N GLY A 173 -3.78 -7.75 -3.55
CA GLY A 173 -5.07 -8.31 -3.99
C GLY A 173 -4.94 -9.36 -5.07
N ALA A 174 -6.09 -9.98 -5.38
CA ALA A 174 -6.20 -11.10 -6.28
C ALA A 174 -5.44 -12.36 -5.80
N ARG A 175 -5.57 -13.40 -6.59
CA ARG A 175 -4.80 -14.64 -6.49
C ARG A 175 -4.15 -14.89 -7.85
N TYR A 176 -2.94 -15.39 -7.83
CA TYR A 176 -2.20 -15.74 -9.04
C TYR A 176 -1.35 -16.97 -8.79
N ASN A 177 -1.54 -17.98 -9.60
CA ASN A 177 -0.69 -19.17 -9.59
C ASN A 177 0.39 -19.02 -10.68
N PRO A 178 1.67 -18.88 -10.32
CA PRO A 178 2.75 -18.66 -11.28
C PRO A 178 3.03 -19.87 -12.19
N ASP A 179 2.73 -21.10 -11.73
CA ASP A 179 2.99 -22.32 -12.49
C ASP A 179 1.94 -22.51 -13.60
N THR A 180 0.67 -22.30 -13.27
CA THR A 180 -0.46 -22.43 -14.22
C THR A 180 -0.80 -21.12 -14.93
N LYS A 181 -0.26 -19.99 -14.47
CA LYS A 181 -0.56 -18.63 -14.94
C LYS A 181 -2.05 -18.25 -14.81
N VAL A 182 -2.74 -18.85 -13.87
CA VAL A 182 -4.17 -18.64 -13.63
C VAL A 182 -4.37 -17.56 -12.60
N TRP A 183 -5.22 -16.59 -12.96
CA TRP A 183 -5.72 -15.53 -12.10
C TRP A 183 -7.05 -15.91 -11.43
N ASN A 184 -7.25 -15.46 -10.20
CA ASN A 184 -8.54 -15.49 -9.54
C ASN A 184 -8.76 -14.16 -8.79
N LYS A 185 -9.81 -13.45 -9.16
CA LYS A 185 -10.18 -12.15 -8.59
C LYS A 185 -11.07 -12.28 -7.34
N SER A 186 -11.27 -13.50 -6.83
CA SER A 186 -12.06 -13.75 -5.63
C SER A 186 -11.21 -13.53 -4.37
N GLU A 187 -10.77 -12.30 -4.18
CA GLU A 187 -9.99 -11.85 -3.03
C GLU A 187 -10.70 -10.63 -2.42
N PHE A 188 -10.46 -10.33 -1.14
CA PHE A 188 -11.23 -9.36 -0.37
C PHE A 188 -11.18 -7.94 -0.97
N ASN A 189 -10.00 -7.38 -1.18
CA ASN A 189 -9.83 -6.03 -1.73
C ASN A 189 -10.44 -5.90 -3.12
N ILE A 190 -10.25 -6.93 -3.95
CA ILE A 190 -10.82 -6.97 -5.30
C ILE A 190 -12.35 -7.06 -5.24
N ARG A 191 -12.91 -7.86 -4.33
CA ARG A 191 -14.38 -7.98 -4.17
C ARG A 191 -15.01 -6.69 -3.65
N ASN A 192 -14.29 -5.90 -2.89
CA ASN A 192 -14.75 -4.58 -2.47
C ASN A 192 -14.94 -3.62 -3.65
N ASP A 193 -14.08 -3.72 -4.69
CA ASP A 193 -14.27 -2.98 -5.93
C ASP A 193 -13.62 -3.66 -7.15
N LEU A 194 -14.27 -4.67 -7.68
CA LEU A 194 -13.81 -5.38 -8.88
C LEU A 194 -13.61 -4.43 -10.08
N ASN A 195 -14.48 -3.41 -10.21
CA ASN A 195 -14.40 -2.47 -11.33
C ASN A 195 -13.15 -1.59 -11.25
N SER A 196 -12.73 -1.20 -10.07
CA SER A 196 -11.50 -0.42 -9.90
C SER A 196 -10.26 -1.25 -10.25
N PHE A 197 -10.23 -2.52 -9.84
CA PHE A 197 -9.16 -3.43 -10.21
C PHE A 197 -9.10 -3.70 -11.72
N ASP A 198 -10.24 -4.06 -12.33
CA ASP A 198 -10.33 -4.25 -13.79
C ASP A 198 -9.98 -2.96 -14.55
N GLY A 199 -10.40 -1.81 -14.02
CA GLY A 199 -10.01 -0.50 -14.54
C GLY A 199 -8.50 -0.33 -14.57
N ALA A 200 -7.82 -0.61 -13.46
CA ALA A 200 -6.35 -0.52 -13.36
C ALA A 200 -5.65 -1.54 -14.29
N LEU A 201 -6.15 -2.77 -14.36
CA LEU A 201 -5.64 -3.80 -15.28
C LEU A 201 -5.77 -3.38 -16.75
N ASN A 202 -6.80 -2.62 -17.10
CA ASN A 202 -7.10 -2.19 -18.46
C ASN A 202 -6.46 -0.84 -18.85
N LEU A 203 -5.83 -0.13 -17.93
CA LEU A 203 -5.13 1.12 -18.22
C LEU A 203 -3.78 0.85 -18.90
N ASP A 204 -3.71 1.12 -20.19
CA ASP A 204 -2.46 1.00 -20.94
C ASP A 204 -1.35 1.83 -20.29
N SER A 205 -0.15 1.28 -20.26
CA SER A 205 1.07 1.95 -19.74
C SER A 205 1.04 2.32 -18.25
N LEU A 206 0.05 1.91 -17.47
CA LEU A 206 0.10 2.03 -16.00
C LEU A 206 1.18 1.08 -15.47
N ASP A 207 2.13 1.63 -14.73
CA ASP A 207 3.13 0.83 -14.02
C ASP A 207 2.45 0.23 -12.78
N LEU A 208 1.97 -1.01 -12.94
CA LEU A 208 1.22 -1.75 -11.92
C LEU A 208 2.00 -2.97 -11.46
N THR A 209 2.15 -3.09 -10.16
CA THR A 209 2.70 -4.27 -9.48
C THR A 209 1.65 -4.82 -8.52
N VAL A 210 1.32 -6.09 -8.64
CA VAL A 210 0.32 -6.76 -7.78
C VAL A 210 1.03 -7.73 -6.85
N MET A 211 0.66 -7.72 -5.56
CA MET A 211 0.99 -8.75 -4.58
C MET A 211 -0.21 -9.67 -4.43
N PRO A 212 -0.23 -10.86 -5.06
CA PRO A 212 -1.29 -11.82 -4.86
C PRO A 212 -1.16 -12.49 -3.50
N LEU A 213 -2.29 -13.04 -3.00
CA LEU A 213 -2.34 -13.66 -1.68
C LEU A 213 -1.32 -14.81 -1.53
N GLU A 214 -1.07 -15.57 -2.60
CA GLU A 214 -0.11 -16.68 -2.56
C GLU A 214 1.31 -16.21 -2.25
N ALA A 215 1.70 -15.03 -2.72
CA ALA A 215 3.01 -14.45 -2.45
C ALA A 215 3.10 -13.85 -1.04
N ALA A 216 2.01 -13.26 -0.53
CA ALA A 216 1.94 -12.67 0.80
C ALA A 216 1.77 -13.71 1.93
N TYR A 217 1.10 -14.83 1.64
CA TYR A 217 0.68 -15.85 2.60
C TYR A 217 1.78 -16.38 3.54
N PRO A 218 3.04 -16.51 3.12
CA PRO A 218 4.10 -16.99 4.02
C PRO A 218 4.37 -16.08 5.22
N LEU A 219 4.16 -14.76 5.11
CA LEU A 219 4.42 -13.84 6.22
C LEU A 219 3.34 -13.97 7.30
N LYS A 220 3.67 -14.64 8.38
CA LYS A 220 2.76 -14.96 9.48
C LYS A 220 3.35 -14.56 10.81
N PHE A 221 2.51 -14.00 11.66
CA PHE A 221 2.84 -13.73 13.05
C PHE A 221 2.06 -14.67 13.97
N GLN A 222 2.74 -15.14 15.00
CA GLN A 222 2.13 -15.92 16.09
C GLN A 222 1.72 -14.96 17.21
N ARG A 223 0.51 -15.10 17.74
CA ARG A 223 -0.06 -14.16 18.70
C ARG A 223 0.81 -13.95 19.93
N GLU A 224 1.16 -15.03 20.62
CA GLU A 224 1.94 -14.96 21.86
C GLU A 224 3.36 -14.39 21.62
N ASP A 225 4.00 -14.79 20.52
CA ASP A 225 5.31 -14.25 20.13
C ASP A 225 5.21 -12.75 19.81
N THR A 226 4.15 -12.34 19.10
CA THR A 226 3.88 -10.93 18.78
C THR A 226 3.69 -10.12 20.05
N TYR A 227 2.82 -10.56 20.96
CA TYR A 227 2.57 -9.86 22.21
C TYR A 227 3.83 -9.74 23.06
N SER A 228 4.65 -10.79 23.11
CA SER A 228 5.92 -10.76 23.87
C SER A 228 6.92 -9.72 23.32
N LYS A 229 6.80 -9.35 22.06
CA LYS A 229 7.64 -8.35 21.39
C LYS A 229 7.09 -6.92 21.49
N LEU A 230 5.80 -6.75 21.74
CA LEU A 230 5.18 -5.43 21.89
C LEU A 230 5.35 -4.89 23.32
N ASN A 231 5.41 -3.56 23.44
CA ASN A 231 5.55 -2.86 24.71
C ASN A 231 4.30 -2.02 24.96
N GLU A 232 3.46 -2.44 25.89
CA GLU A 232 2.22 -1.76 26.27
C GLU A 232 2.41 -0.32 26.77
N ASN A 233 3.62 0.07 27.14
CA ASN A 233 3.93 1.46 27.53
C ASN A 233 4.19 2.38 26.33
N ILE A 234 4.25 1.84 25.11
CA ILE A 234 4.39 2.58 23.85
C ILE A 234 3.02 2.59 23.18
N GLU A 235 2.39 3.76 23.07
CA GLU A 235 1.00 3.91 22.63
C GLU A 235 0.70 3.15 21.33
N ILE A 236 1.55 3.30 20.31
CA ILE A 236 1.34 2.62 19.03
C ILE A 236 1.46 1.09 19.15
N GLU A 237 2.40 0.59 19.95
CA GLU A 237 2.56 -0.85 20.12
C GLU A 237 1.38 -1.45 20.92
N LYS A 238 0.84 -0.71 21.88
CA LYS A 238 -0.40 -1.06 22.58
C LYS A 238 -1.58 -1.11 21.62
N ILE A 239 -1.74 -0.15 20.70
CA ILE A 239 -2.81 -0.15 19.70
C ILE A 239 -2.71 -1.40 18.80
N LEU A 240 -1.48 -1.78 18.36
CA LEU A 240 -1.28 -2.99 17.55
C LEU A 240 -1.74 -4.26 18.29
N GLU A 241 -1.41 -4.37 19.57
CA GLU A 241 -1.81 -5.52 20.40
C GLU A 241 -3.32 -5.55 20.65
N GLU A 242 -3.91 -4.41 21.05
CA GLU A 242 -5.33 -4.29 21.32
C GLU A 242 -6.17 -4.59 20.08
N ARG A 243 -5.73 -4.15 18.90
CA ARG A 243 -6.39 -4.44 17.63
C ARG A 243 -6.53 -5.95 17.41
N TRP A 244 -5.47 -6.72 17.63
CA TRP A 244 -5.53 -8.19 17.54
C TRP A 244 -6.48 -8.78 18.56
N LYS A 245 -6.38 -8.35 19.85
CA LYS A 245 -7.23 -8.83 20.95
C LYS A 245 -8.71 -8.61 20.68
N VAL A 246 -9.08 -7.48 20.10
CA VAL A 246 -10.49 -7.09 19.89
C VAL A 246 -11.06 -7.69 18.60
N HIS A 247 -10.34 -7.62 17.50
CA HIS A 247 -10.89 -7.99 16.18
C HIS A 247 -10.66 -9.47 15.83
N ASN A 248 -9.58 -10.06 16.32
CA ASN A 248 -9.21 -11.44 16.01
C ASN A 248 -8.89 -12.27 17.27
N PRO A 249 -9.76 -12.26 18.30
CA PRO A 249 -9.45 -12.84 19.63
C PRO A 249 -9.20 -14.34 19.58
N GLN A 250 -9.75 -15.05 18.59
CA GLN A 250 -9.61 -16.51 18.47
C GLN A 250 -8.38 -16.93 17.63
N ASP A 251 -7.80 -16.00 16.88
CA ASP A 251 -6.71 -16.32 15.97
C ASP A 251 -5.38 -16.44 16.72
N GLN A 252 -4.80 -17.62 16.69
CA GLN A 252 -3.45 -17.86 17.24
C GLN A 252 -2.35 -17.42 16.28
N THR A 253 -2.68 -17.37 15.01
CA THR A 253 -1.75 -17.01 13.91
C THR A 253 -2.48 -16.09 12.95
N ARG A 254 -1.85 -14.98 12.58
CA ARG A 254 -2.34 -14.08 11.52
C ARG A 254 -1.37 -14.06 10.35
N VAL A 255 -1.92 -14.13 9.15
CA VAL A 255 -1.18 -13.77 7.95
C VAL A 255 -1.15 -12.25 7.88
N MET A 256 0.04 -11.70 7.66
CA MET A 256 0.27 -10.25 7.62
C MET A 256 0.30 -9.79 6.17
N TRP A 257 -0.87 -9.85 5.51
CA TRP A 257 -1.03 -9.62 4.07
C TRP A 257 -0.49 -8.26 3.64
N ASP A 258 -0.94 -7.22 4.30
CA ASP A 258 -0.62 -5.83 4.01
C ASP A 258 0.84 -5.50 4.32
N LEU A 259 1.32 -6.01 5.46
CA LEU A 259 2.71 -5.87 5.84
C LEU A 259 3.63 -6.56 4.82
N ALA A 260 3.22 -7.70 4.25
CA ALA A 260 4.01 -8.39 3.23
C ALA A 260 4.24 -7.52 1.99
N LEU A 261 3.22 -6.78 1.53
CA LEU A 261 3.39 -5.84 0.42
C LEU A 261 4.33 -4.70 0.79
N ILE A 262 4.13 -4.08 1.96
CA ILE A 262 4.98 -2.96 2.41
C ILE A 262 6.44 -3.40 2.53
N GLU A 263 6.70 -4.52 3.19
CA GLU A 263 8.06 -5.04 3.36
C GLU A 263 8.70 -5.43 2.02
N ALA A 264 7.98 -6.11 1.13
CA ALA A 264 8.49 -6.46 -0.19
C ALA A 264 8.77 -5.22 -1.07
N TYR A 265 7.99 -4.15 -0.91
CA TYR A 265 8.25 -2.87 -1.55
C TYR A 265 9.52 -2.20 -1.01
N LEU A 266 9.71 -2.20 0.29
CA LEU A 266 10.85 -1.56 0.96
C LEU A 266 12.15 -2.36 0.84
N LYS A 267 12.05 -3.68 0.71
CA LYS A 267 13.19 -4.63 0.60
C LYS A 267 13.06 -5.47 -0.69
N PRO A 268 13.20 -4.86 -1.86
CA PRO A 268 12.95 -5.55 -3.14
C PRO A 268 13.89 -6.74 -3.39
N ASP A 269 15.05 -6.78 -2.77
CA ASP A 269 15.99 -7.91 -2.81
C ASP A 269 15.51 -9.13 -1.99
N LEU A 270 14.49 -8.98 -1.15
CA LEU A 270 13.84 -10.07 -0.41
C LEU A 270 12.56 -10.57 -1.08
N ALA A 271 12.24 -10.08 -2.27
CA ALA A 271 11.05 -10.48 -3.02
C ALA A 271 11.39 -10.80 -4.48
N THR A 272 10.60 -11.67 -5.06
CA THR A 272 10.71 -12.02 -6.49
C THR A 272 9.52 -11.45 -7.23
N ILE A 273 9.79 -10.71 -8.30
CA ILE A 273 8.78 -10.15 -9.21
C ILE A 273 8.91 -10.83 -10.58
N GLN A 274 7.76 -11.19 -11.15
CA GLN A 274 7.67 -11.64 -12.53
C GLN A 274 6.81 -10.67 -13.34
N VAL A 275 7.09 -10.59 -14.64
CA VAL A 275 6.25 -9.88 -15.61
C VAL A 275 5.28 -10.89 -16.22
N VAL A 276 4.00 -10.64 -16.07
CA VAL A 276 2.95 -11.56 -16.48
C VAL A 276 1.85 -10.84 -17.27
N THR A 277 1.10 -11.59 -18.06
CA THR A 277 -0.07 -11.06 -18.76
C THR A 277 -1.26 -10.95 -17.79
N THR A 278 -2.00 -9.86 -17.91
CA THR A 278 -3.27 -9.66 -17.17
C THR A 278 -4.28 -10.75 -17.49
N PRO A 279 -5.32 -10.96 -16.63
CA PRO A 279 -6.35 -11.97 -16.87
C PRO A 279 -6.96 -11.89 -18.28
N PRO A 280 -7.42 -13.02 -18.85
CA PRO A 280 -7.91 -13.08 -20.25
C PRO A 280 -9.08 -12.14 -20.56
N GLU A 281 -9.92 -11.86 -19.58
CA GLU A 281 -11.06 -10.94 -19.71
C GLU A 281 -10.66 -9.45 -19.71
N ASN A 282 -9.42 -9.15 -19.34
CA ASN A 282 -8.85 -7.80 -19.36
C ASN A 282 -8.06 -7.58 -20.66
N LYS A 283 -7.67 -6.32 -20.92
CA LYS A 283 -6.70 -6.04 -21.98
C LYS A 283 -5.44 -6.85 -21.72
N GLN A 284 -5.00 -7.59 -22.74
CA GLN A 284 -3.83 -8.45 -22.65
C GLN A 284 -2.54 -7.62 -22.62
N ARG A 285 -2.24 -7.03 -21.45
CA ARG A 285 -1.01 -6.26 -21.23
C ARG A 285 -0.12 -6.90 -20.17
N LEU A 286 1.13 -6.52 -20.15
CA LEU A 286 2.10 -6.98 -19.15
C LEU A 286 2.03 -6.10 -17.90
N ILE A 287 2.02 -6.75 -16.74
CA ILE A 287 2.15 -6.13 -15.42
C ILE A 287 3.18 -6.90 -14.60
N LYS A 288 3.60 -6.30 -13.49
CA LYS A 288 4.49 -6.93 -12.53
C LYS A 288 3.67 -7.65 -11.46
N VAL A 289 4.13 -8.81 -11.02
CA VAL A 289 3.49 -9.59 -9.95
C VAL A 289 4.56 -10.14 -9.03
N TYR A 290 4.37 -9.94 -7.73
CA TYR A 290 5.17 -10.63 -6.72
C TYR A 290 4.82 -12.12 -6.74
N THR A 291 5.83 -12.99 -6.76
CA THR A 291 5.63 -14.43 -6.79
C THR A 291 6.24 -15.16 -5.60
N LYS A 292 7.13 -14.49 -4.89
CA LYS A 292 7.78 -15.03 -3.68
C LYS A 292 8.30 -13.90 -2.81
N ILE A 293 8.35 -14.14 -1.50
CA ILE A 293 9.03 -13.30 -0.50
C ILE A 293 9.92 -14.17 0.39
N ASP A 294 10.91 -13.55 1.03
CA ASP A 294 11.68 -14.13 2.14
C ASP A 294 11.01 -13.69 3.45
N GLU A 295 10.00 -14.43 3.87
CA GLU A 295 9.14 -14.08 5.00
C GLU A 295 9.89 -13.93 6.32
N SER A 296 10.94 -14.75 6.51
CA SER A 296 11.72 -14.70 7.76
C SER A 296 12.50 -13.40 7.87
N ARG A 297 13.18 -12.99 6.80
CA ARG A 297 13.97 -11.75 6.78
C ARG A 297 13.08 -10.52 6.76
N LEU A 298 11.92 -10.56 6.12
CA LEU A 298 10.95 -9.46 6.16
C LEU A 298 10.34 -9.30 7.56
N ALA A 299 10.00 -10.40 8.23
CA ALA A 299 9.54 -10.35 9.63
C ALA A 299 10.62 -9.77 10.57
N GLU A 300 11.87 -10.18 10.39
CA GLU A 300 12.99 -9.66 11.16
C GLU A 300 13.18 -8.15 10.95
N ASP A 301 13.13 -7.66 9.69
CA ASP A 301 13.23 -6.24 9.37
C ASP A 301 12.12 -5.43 10.04
N PHE A 302 10.88 -5.89 9.96
CA PHE A 302 9.76 -5.25 10.65
C PHE A 302 10.03 -5.05 12.13
N TRP A 303 10.42 -6.12 12.84
CA TRP A 303 10.67 -6.06 14.27
C TRP A 303 11.86 -5.17 14.64
N GLN A 304 12.91 -5.17 13.81
CA GLN A 304 14.05 -4.27 14.00
C GLN A 304 13.67 -2.80 13.83
N VAL A 305 12.81 -2.48 12.87
CA VAL A 305 12.37 -1.10 12.61
C VAL A 305 11.37 -0.65 13.68
N LEU A 306 10.46 -1.52 14.10
CA LEU A 306 9.47 -1.19 15.14
C LEU A 306 10.14 -0.74 16.44
N LYS A 307 11.31 -1.30 16.79
CA LYS A 307 12.04 -1.04 18.04
C LYS A 307 12.98 0.19 17.99
N LYS A 308 13.12 0.83 16.83
CA LYS A 308 13.83 2.11 16.68
C LYS A 308 12.91 3.30 16.94
#